data_a8dc5d515a54ec69e70deb6940fd2344
#
_entry.id   a8dc5d515a54ec69e70deb6940fd2344
#
_cell.length_a   1.000
_cell.length_b   1.000
_cell.length_c   1.000
_cell.angle_alpha   90.00
_cell.angle_beta   90.00
_cell.angle_gamma   90.00
#
_symmetry.space_group_name_H-M   'P 1'
#
loop_
_entity.id
_entity.type
_entity.pdbx_description
1 polymer ?
#
loop_
_entity_poly.entity_id
_entity_poly.type
_entity_poly.pdbx_seq_one_letter_code
_entity_poly.pdbx_strand_id
1 'polypeptide(L)'
;MSLGLNILLIFIFLLLGSVFAGTELALVSLRGSQIDQMEQEDARGKRVAQIARDPNTFLSTVQIGVTLSGFLSASFGESSISPYIVPIVESWGVPTSVAAPLTTIVLTLIISYCSIVISELVPKRIAMQRNEQIARAVVPAIHVFAKVCKPIIWLIGKNTNIIVRLLGFDPNETDSEVSDEELRVLVNTNTNLSKDERTILDDVFDASETIVAEVMRPRADVVLS
;
A
#
# COMPACT_ATOMS: atom_id res chain seq x y z
N MET A 1 -5.30 9.07 35.12
CA MET A 1 -4.56 9.91 34.17
C MET A 1 -5.39 11.15 33.90
N SER A 2 -4.76 12.30 33.65
CA SER A 2 -5.53 13.53 33.32
C SER A 2 -6.17 13.42 31.92
N LEU A 3 -7.34 14.02 31.74
CA LEU A 3 -8.03 14.04 30.44
C LEU A 3 -7.11 14.54 29.31
N GLY A 4 -6.28 15.55 29.59
CA GLY A 4 -5.31 16.08 28.63
C GLY A 4 -4.26 15.07 28.19
N LEU A 5 -3.76 14.21 29.09
CA LEU A 5 -2.82 13.16 28.72
C LEU A 5 -3.48 12.07 27.85
N ASN A 6 -4.73 11.75 28.10
CA ASN A 6 -5.47 10.77 27.31
C ASN A 6 -5.74 11.29 25.89
N ILE A 7 -6.13 12.57 25.74
CA ILE A 7 -6.30 13.21 24.44
C ILE A 7 -4.95 13.26 23.68
N LEU A 8 -3.85 13.56 24.37
CA LEU A 8 -2.52 13.53 23.77
C LEU A 8 -2.14 12.14 23.24
N LEU A 9 -2.45 11.07 23.99
CA LEU A 9 -2.20 9.70 23.57
C LEU A 9 -3.02 9.32 22.34
N ILE A 10 -4.29 9.68 22.30
CA ILE A 10 -5.14 9.48 21.13
C ILE A 10 -4.51 10.15 19.90
N PHE A 11 -4.07 11.40 20.04
CA PHE A 11 -3.44 12.15 18.97
C PHE A 11 -2.12 11.51 18.52
N ILE A 12 -1.30 10.99 19.45
CA ILE A 12 -0.08 10.25 19.10
C ILE A 12 -0.40 9.00 18.29
N PHE A 13 -1.42 8.21 18.67
CA PHE A 13 -1.82 7.03 17.91
C PHE A 13 -2.36 7.41 16.52
N LEU A 14 -3.13 8.49 16.41
CA LEU A 14 -3.57 8.99 15.10
C LEU A 14 -2.40 9.40 14.21
N LEU A 15 -1.38 10.07 14.76
CA LEU A 15 -0.17 10.43 14.02
C LEU A 15 0.66 9.19 13.62
N LEU A 16 0.76 8.19 14.49
CA LEU A 16 1.43 6.93 14.13
C LEU A 16 0.73 6.24 12.96
N GLY A 17 -0.60 6.14 13.01
CA GLY A 17 -1.40 5.62 11.90
C GLY A 17 -1.17 6.40 10.61
N SER A 18 -1.10 7.73 10.71
CA SER A 18 -0.80 8.65 9.60
C SER A 18 0.54 8.34 8.92
N VAL A 19 1.58 8.07 9.71
CA VAL A 19 2.92 7.72 9.20
C VAL A 19 2.84 6.41 8.42
N PHE A 20 2.19 5.39 8.96
CA PHE A 20 2.03 4.10 8.27
C PHE A 20 1.22 4.23 6.98
N ALA A 21 0.04 4.85 7.03
CA ALA A 21 -0.83 5.00 5.86
C ALA A 21 -0.20 5.88 4.76
N GLY A 22 0.51 6.94 5.14
CA GLY A 22 1.26 7.77 4.20
C GLY A 22 2.41 7.00 3.54
N THR A 23 3.13 6.17 4.30
CA THR A 23 4.22 5.35 3.77
C THR A 23 3.72 4.29 2.80
N GLU A 24 2.58 3.66 3.10
CA GLU A 24 1.93 2.69 2.21
C GLU A 24 1.75 3.28 0.81
N LEU A 25 1.07 4.40 0.74
CA LEU A 25 0.77 5.00 -0.55
C LEU A 25 2.00 5.65 -1.20
N ALA A 26 2.93 6.19 -0.41
CA ALA A 26 4.19 6.70 -0.94
C ALA A 26 4.96 5.62 -1.72
N LEU A 27 5.13 4.43 -1.13
CA LEU A 27 5.86 3.33 -1.76
C LEU A 27 5.12 2.71 -2.95
N VAL A 28 3.81 2.50 -2.82
CA VAL A 28 2.99 1.95 -3.93
C VAL A 28 2.91 2.91 -5.13
N SER A 29 3.03 4.22 -4.88
CA SER A 29 3.00 5.25 -5.94
C SER A 29 4.36 5.51 -6.59
N LEU A 30 5.46 4.88 -6.13
CA LEU A 30 6.77 5.00 -6.76
C LEU A 30 6.79 4.23 -8.09
N ARG A 31 7.35 4.88 -9.12
CA ARG A 31 7.61 4.22 -10.40
C ARG A 31 8.91 3.43 -10.32
N GLY A 32 9.03 2.36 -11.10
CA GLY A 32 10.26 1.56 -11.16
C GLY A 32 11.51 2.41 -11.42
N SER A 33 11.44 3.36 -12.35
CA SER A 33 12.54 4.28 -12.66
C SER A 33 12.94 5.17 -11.48
N GLN A 34 11.99 5.59 -10.64
CA GLN A 34 12.27 6.37 -9.43
C GLN A 34 12.96 5.49 -8.37
N ILE A 35 12.53 4.24 -8.23
CA ILE A 35 13.14 3.28 -7.31
C ILE A 35 14.60 3.02 -7.70
N ASP A 36 14.87 2.78 -8.98
CA ASP A 36 16.21 2.53 -9.50
C ASP A 36 17.13 3.76 -9.36
N GLN A 37 16.60 4.96 -9.60
CA GLN A 37 17.34 6.20 -9.38
C GLN A 37 17.67 6.39 -7.90
N MET A 38 16.70 6.22 -7.01
CA MET A 38 16.90 6.34 -5.57
C MET A 38 17.93 5.34 -5.04
N GLU A 39 17.95 4.12 -5.58
CA GLU A 39 18.91 3.07 -5.20
C GLU A 39 20.35 3.47 -5.51
N GLN A 40 20.57 4.20 -6.60
CA GLN A 40 21.90 4.67 -7.03
C GLN A 40 22.39 5.91 -6.27
N GLU A 41 21.47 6.72 -5.73
CA GLU A 41 21.81 8.00 -5.11
C GLU A 41 22.41 7.85 -3.70
N ASP A 42 21.76 7.06 -2.81
CA ASP A 42 22.18 6.98 -1.41
C ASP A 42 21.76 5.68 -0.69
N ALA A 43 22.28 5.52 0.54
CA ALA A 43 21.97 4.36 1.39
C ALA A 43 20.49 4.32 1.85
N ARG A 44 19.78 5.46 1.86
CA ARG A 44 18.35 5.51 2.19
C ARG A 44 17.54 5.05 0.99
N GLY A 45 17.91 5.49 -0.21
CA GLY A 45 17.31 5.02 -1.45
C GLY A 45 17.44 3.52 -1.65
N LYS A 46 18.61 2.93 -1.33
CA LYS A 46 18.78 1.46 -1.32
C LYS A 46 17.80 0.74 -0.41
N ARG A 47 17.52 1.28 0.77
CA ARG A 47 16.53 0.69 1.69
C ARG A 47 15.11 0.83 1.15
N VAL A 48 14.79 1.96 0.51
CA VAL A 48 13.50 2.15 -0.15
C VAL A 48 13.32 1.11 -1.24
N ALA A 49 14.33 0.92 -2.11
CA ALA A 49 14.30 -0.06 -3.18
C ALA A 49 14.13 -1.50 -2.67
N GLN A 50 14.85 -1.88 -1.60
CA GLN A 50 14.70 -3.20 -0.98
C GLN A 50 13.27 -3.46 -0.48
N ILE A 51 12.64 -2.47 0.15
CA ILE A 51 11.28 -2.62 0.68
C ILE A 51 10.26 -2.57 -0.45
N ALA A 52 10.43 -1.71 -1.44
CA ALA A 52 9.54 -1.59 -2.60
C ALA A 52 9.51 -2.87 -3.46
N ARG A 53 10.63 -3.63 -3.48
CA ARG A 53 10.71 -4.93 -4.19
C ARG A 53 10.18 -6.13 -3.40
N ASP A 54 9.80 -5.94 -2.13
CA ASP A 54 9.09 -6.95 -1.32
C ASP A 54 7.73 -6.41 -0.86
N PRO A 55 6.76 -6.29 -1.77
CA PRO A 55 5.47 -5.67 -1.49
C PRO A 55 4.69 -6.45 -0.44
N ASN A 56 4.79 -7.77 -0.40
CA ASN A 56 4.01 -8.60 0.53
C ASN A 56 4.39 -8.34 2.00
N THR A 57 5.69 -8.35 2.31
CA THR A 57 6.19 -8.06 3.66
C THR A 57 5.91 -6.61 4.04
N PHE A 58 6.09 -5.69 3.10
CA PHE A 58 5.85 -4.27 3.32
C PHE A 58 4.38 -3.97 3.61
N LEU A 59 3.45 -4.40 2.74
CA LEU A 59 2.02 -4.17 2.91
C LEU A 59 1.50 -4.76 4.23
N SER A 60 1.93 -5.98 4.55
CA SER A 60 1.57 -6.61 5.84
C SER A 60 2.09 -5.79 7.04
N THR A 61 3.31 -5.28 6.95
CA THR A 61 3.91 -4.45 8.02
C THR A 61 3.13 -3.18 8.26
N VAL A 62 2.83 -2.46 7.19
CA VAL A 62 2.10 -1.19 7.25
C VAL A 62 0.67 -1.42 7.72
N GLN A 63 0.01 -2.46 7.21
CA GLN A 63 -1.35 -2.81 7.62
C GLN A 63 -1.46 -3.10 9.11
N ILE A 64 -0.48 -3.83 9.69
CA ILE A 64 -0.41 -4.04 11.14
C ILE A 64 -0.28 -2.70 11.86
N GLY A 65 0.59 -1.81 11.38
CA GLY A 65 0.81 -0.49 11.98
C GLY A 65 -0.45 0.39 11.96
N VAL A 66 -1.13 0.48 10.83
CA VAL A 66 -2.38 1.25 10.69
C VAL A 66 -3.47 0.68 11.59
N THR A 67 -3.69 -0.64 11.52
CA THR A 67 -4.74 -1.32 12.27
C THR A 67 -4.50 -1.20 13.79
N LEU A 68 -3.28 -1.44 14.25
CA LEU A 68 -2.93 -1.34 15.67
C LEU A 68 -3.10 0.11 16.18
N SER A 69 -2.65 1.10 15.42
CA SER A 69 -2.81 2.51 15.75
C SER A 69 -4.28 2.92 15.84
N GLY A 70 -5.11 2.46 14.91
CA GLY A 70 -6.55 2.70 14.92
C GLY A 70 -7.26 2.09 16.13
N PHE A 71 -6.96 0.82 16.44
CA PHE A 71 -7.52 0.15 17.62
C PHE A 71 -7.10 0.80 18.94
N LEU A 72 -5.83 1.17 19.06
CA LEU A 72 -5.33 1.85 20.26
C LEU A 72 -6.00 3.22 20.41
N SER A 73 -6.11 4.01 19.33
CA SER A 73 -6.79 5.31 19.35
C SER A 73 -8.25 5.18 19.77
N ALA A 74 -9.00 4.23 19.20
CA ALA A 74 -10.39 4.00 19.53
C ALA A 74 -10.60 3.52 20.97
N SER A 75 -9.80 2.54 21.41
CA SER A 75 -9.88 1.97 22.76
C SER A 75 -9.53 2.99 23.84
N PHE A 76 -8.43 3.74 23.66
CA PHE A 76 -8.08 4.82 24.58
C PHE A 76 -9.07 5.97 24.55
N GLY A 77 -9.62 6.29 23.36
CA GLY A 77 -10.61 7.35 23.22
C GLY A 77 -11.90 7.02 23.96
N GLU A 78 -12.44 5.82 23.75
CA GLU A 78 -13.65 5.37 24.42
C GLU A 78 -13.46 5.32 25.94
N SER A 79 -12.47 4.58 26.41
CA SER A 79 -12.23 4.38 27.85
C SER A 79 -11.89 5.68 28.61
N SER A 80 -11.30 6.67 27.93
CA SER A 80 -10.86 7.92 28.53
C SER A 80 -11.90 9.03 28.49
N ILE A 81 -12.77 9.05 27.51
CA ILE A 81 -13.73 10.15 27.27
C ILE A 81 -15.11 9.77 27.77
N SER A 82 -15.52 8.50 27.62
CA SER A 82 -16.86 8.00 28.02
C SER A 82 -17.24 8.38 29.46
N PRO A 83 -16.36 8.25 30.48
CA PRO A 83 -16.69 8.60 31.87
C PRO A 83 -17.08 10.07 32.08
N TYR A 84 -16.66 10.97 31.19
CA TYR A 84 -16.99 12.40 31.25
C TYR A 84 -18.29 12.74 30.52
N ILE A 85 -18.64 11.97 29.48
CA ILE A 85 -19.81 12.24 28.65
C ILE A 85 -21.06 11.55 29.18
N VAL A 86 -20.96 10.33 29.72
CA VAL A 86 -22.10 9.56 30.24
C VAL A 86 -22.91 10.39 31.27
N PRO A 87 -22.32 11.05 32.29
CA PRO A 87 -23.07 11.86 33.24
C PRO A 87 -23.82 13.04 32.60
N ILE A 88 -23.26 13.59 31.49
CA ILE A 88 -23.90 14.69 30.75
C ILE A 88 -25.17 14.18 30.05
N VAL A 89 -25.05 13.01 29.39
CA VAL A 89 -26.18 12.38 28.70
C VAL A 89 -27.30 11.97 29.70
N GLU A 90 -26.90 11.49 30.88
CA GLU A 90 -27.84 11.20 31.97
C GLU A 90 -28.58 12.45 32.49
N SER A 91 -27.85 13.59 32.54
CA SER A 91 -28.47 14.88 32.94
C SER A 91 -29.58 15.36 31.98
N TRP A 92 -29.60 14.86 30.74
CA TRP A 92 -30.68 15.10 29.75
C TRP A 92 -31.89 14.22 29.95
N GLY A 93 -31.91 13.39 31.00
CA GLY A 93 -33.02 12.49 31.33
C GLY A 93 -32.96 11.12 30.68
N VAL A 94 -31.82 10.75 30.09
CA VAL A 94 -31.58 9.42 29.48
C VAL A 94 -31.28 8.43 30.63
N PRO A 95 -31.99 7.27 30.74
CA PRO A 95 -31.70 6.26 31.73
C PRO A 95 -30.23 5.75 31.61
N THR A 96 -29.57 5.49 32.73
CA THR A 96 -28.18 4.99 32.81
C THR A 96 -27.95 3.75 31.93
N SER A 97 -28.95 2.86 31.84
CA SER A 97 -28.90 1.65 31.01
C SER A 97 -28.73 1.93 29.51
N VAL A 98 -29.14 3.12 29.05
CA VAL A 98 -29.10 3.55 27.65
C VAL A 98 -28.00 4.58 27.42
N ALA A 99 -27.70 5.43 28.41
CA ALA A 99 -26.72 6.52 28.31
C ALA A 99 -25.31 5.99 28.00
N ALA A 100 -24.87 4.94 28.69
CA ALA A 100 -23.53 4.38 28.48
C ALA A 100 -23.36 3.75 27.09
N PRO A 101 -24.20 2.82 26.60
CA PRO A 101 -24.11 2.27 25.25
C PRO A 101 -24.21 3.35 24.16
N LEU A 102 -25.12 4.30 24.33
CA LEU A 102 -25.30 5.39 23.37
C LEU A 102 -24.02 6.26 23.26
N THR A 103 -23.44 6.62 24.41
CA THR A 103 -22.19 7.38 24.46
C THR A 103 -21.05 6.62 23.79
N THR A 104 -20.90 5.32 24.05
CA THR A 104 -19.90 4.46 23.40
C THR A 104 -20.07 4.47 21.89
N ILE A 105 -21.26 4.26 21.38
CA ILE A 105 -21.54 4.27 19.92
C ILE A 105 -21.17 5.62 19.31
N VAL A 106 -21.65 6.72 19.89
CA VAL A 106 -21.40 8.07 19.35
C VAL A 106 -19.91 8.41 19.38
N LEU A 107 -19.23 8.13 20.50
CA LEU A 107 -17.79 8.35 20.61
C LEU A 107 -17.00 7.51 19.61
N THR A 108 -17.34 6.24 19.46
CA THR A 108 -16.68 5.37 18.50
C THR A 108 -16.84 5.89 17.08
N LEU A 109 -18.00 6.38 16.69
CA LEU A 109 -18.23 6.99 15.37
C LEU A 109 -17.40 8.25 15.17
N ILE A 110 -17.34 9.14 16.18
CA ILE A 110 -16.54 10.38 16.10
C ILE A 110 -15.05 10.06 15.99
N ILE A 111 -14.56 9.16 16.86
CA ILE A 111 -13.14 8.79 16.86
C ILE A 111 -12.76 8.06 15.57
N SER A 112 -13.65 7.17 15.06
CA SER A 112 -13.43 6.49 13.77
C SER A 112 -13.39 7.48 12.62
N TYR A 113 -14.31 8.47 12.59
CA TYR A 113 -14.28 9.52 11.58
C TYR A 113 -12.97 10.32 11.61
N CYS A 114 -12.55 10.77 12.80
CA CYS A 114 -11.27 11.46 12.96
C CYS A 114 -10.09 10.58 12.55
N SER A 115 -10.12 9.30 12.89
CA SER A 115 -9.10 8.34 12.53
C SER A 115 -9.00 8.17 11.02
N ILE A 116 -10.11 7.95 10.33
CA ILE A 116 -10.14 7.82 8.87
C ILE A 116 -9.58 9.08 8.20
N VAL A 117 -10.02 10.26 8.62
CA VAL A 117 -9.59 11.50 8.00
C VAL A 117 -8.12 11.79 8.29
N ILE A 118 -7.71 11.77 9.57
CA ILE A 118 -6.38 12.23 10.01
C ILE A 118 -5.33 11.14 9.80
N SER A 119 -5.65 9.89 10.12
CA SER A 119 -4.66 8.80 10.05
C SER A 119 -4.58 8.13 8.68
N GLU A 120 -5.56 8.31 7.81
CA GLU A 120 -5.61 7.58 6.54
C GLU A 120 -5.74 8.49 5.32
N LEU A 121 -6.83 9.26 5.19
CA LEU A 121 -7.12 9.97 3.95
C LEU A 121 -6.16 11.14 3.70
N VAL A 122 -5.89 11.97 4.71
CA VAL A 122 -4.99 13.12 4.56
C VAL A 122 -3.56 12.70 4.28
N PRO A 123 -2.95 11.76 5.04
CA PRO A 123 -1.60 11.29 4.77
C PRO A 123 -1.45 10.64 3.40
N LYS A 124 -2.42 9.84 2.96
CA LYS A 124 -2.42 9.23 1.64
C LYS A 124 -2.44 10.28 0.52
N ARG A 125 -3.24 11.34 0.65
CA ARG A 125 -3.24 12.44 -0.33
C ARG A 125 -1.92 13.19 -0.39
N ILE A 126 -1.28 13.43 0.75
CA ILE A 126 0.04 14.08 0.82
C ILE A 126 1.10 13.16 0.20
N ALA A 127 1.03 11.85 0.48
CA ALA A 127 1.96 10.87 -0.02
C ALA A 127 1.93 10.72 -1.55
N MET A 128 0.76 10.83 -2.17
CA MET A 128 0.65 10.86 -3.64
C MET A 128 1.37 12.05 -4.29
N GLN A 129 1.46 13.18 -3.59
CA GLN A 129 2.10 14.38 -4.12
C GLN A 129 3.62 14.43 -3.86
N ARG A 130 4.09 13.74 -2.81
CA ARG A 130 5.48 13.78 -2.34
C ARG A 130 6.01 12.38 -1.99
N ASN A 131 5.74 11.41 -2.85
CA ASN A 131 6.03 10.00 -2.61
C ASN A 131 7.52 9.73 -2.28
N GLU A 132 8.48 10.25 -3.06
CA GLU A 132 9.91 10.06 -2.82
C GLU A 132 10.37 10.62 -1.47
N GLN A 133 9.94 11.85 -1.15
CA GLN A 133 10.35 12.52 0.09
C GLN A 133 9.86 11.75 1.32
N ILE A 134 8.59 11.30 1.28
CA ILE A 134 7.98 10.55 2.37
C ILE A 134 8.61 9.15 2.48
N ALA A 135 8.80 8.45 1.35
CA ALA A 135 9.46 7.15 1.35
C ALA A 135 10.86 7.22 1.99
N ARG A 136 11.69 8.17 1.57
CA ARG A 136 13.04 8.35 2.14
C ARG A 136 13.04 8.71 3.63
N ALA A 137 12.05 9.51 4.07
CA ALA A 137 11.99 9.94 5.46
C ALA A 137 11.54 8.82 6.41
N VAL A 138 10.58 8.00 5.98
CA VAL A 138 9.86 7.08 6.89
C VAL A 138 10.35 5.62 6.79
N VAL A 139 10.87 5.19 5.64
CA VAL A 139 11.35 3.81 5.43
C VAL A 139 12.31 3.31 6.51
N PRO A 140 13.28 4.09 7.03
CA PRO A 140 14.14 3.62 8.10
C PRO A 140 13.39 3.21 9.38
N ALA A 141 12.33 3.95 9.75
CA ALA A 141 11.49 3.64 10.91
C ALA A 141 10.62 2.40 10.66
N ILE A 142 10.04 2.29 9.46
CA ILE A 142 9.25 1.12 9.04
C ILE A 142 10.11 -0.15 9.04
N HIS A 143 11.35 -0.08 8.59
CA HIS A 143 12.26 -1.23 8.61
C HIS A 143 12.50 -1.76 10.03
N VAL A 144 12.69 -0.87 11.00
CA VAL A 144 12.82 -1.26 12.41
C VAL A 144 11.53 -1.90 12.93
N PHE A 145 10.39 -1.30 12.62
CA PHE A 145 9.07 -1.83 13.00
C PHE A 145 8.82 -3.22 12.39
N ALA A 146 9.11 -3.40 11.09
CA ALA A 146 9.00 -4.68 10.40
C ALA A 146 9.84 -5.78 11.07
N LYS A 147 11.06 -5.43 11.52
CA LYS A 147 11.95 -6.36 12.23
C LYS A 147 11.35 -6.81 13.57
N VAL A 148 10.74 -5.89 14.31
CA VAL A 148 10.07 -6.21 15.58
C VAL A 148 8.81 -7.06 15.33
N CYS A 149 8.03 -6.70 14.32
CA CYS A 149 6.79 -7.39 13.97
C CYS A 149 6.99 -8.67 13.13
N LYS A 150 8.23 -9.03 12.79
CA LYS A 150 8.54 -10.19 11.94
C LYS A 150 7.79 -11.48 12.31
N PRO A 151 7.70 -11.90 13.60
CA PRO A 151 6.95 -13.11 13.96
C PRO A 151 5.45 -12.98 13.66
N ILE A 152 4.87 -11.79 13.84
CA ILE A 152 3.45 -11.52 13.56
C ILE A 152 3.21 -11.51 12.05
N ILE A 153 4.07 -10.84 11.29
CA ILE A 153 4.01 -10.80 9.82
C ILE A 153 4.10 -12.22 9.24
N TRP A 154 5.04 -13.03 9.73
CA TRP A 154 5.16 -14.43 9.32
C TRP A 154 3.88 -15.24 9.60
N LEU A 155 3.28 -15.07 10.79
CA LEU A 155 2.06 -15.76 11.17
C LEU A 155 0.87 -15.35 10.27
N ILE A 156 0.72 -14.05 10.01
CA ILE A 156 -0.31 -13.51 9.12
C ILE A 156 -0.10 -14.06 7.71
N GLY A 157 1.09 -13.96 7.15
CA GLY A 157 1.42 -14.44 5.81
C GLY A 157 1.14 -15.94 5.66
N LYS A 158 1.53 -16.75 6.66
CA LYS A 158 1.24 -18.19 6.64
C LYS A 158 -0.27 -18.48 6.62
N ASN A 159 -1.05 -17.78 7.46
CA ASN A 159 -2.50 -17.97 7.49
C ASN A 159 -3.16 -17.48 6.20
N THR A 160 -2.72 -16.35 5.67
CA THR A 160 -3.22 -15.82 4.38
C THR A 160 -2.96 -16.83 3.26
N ASN A 161 -1.73 -17.37 3.16
CA ASN A 161 -1.39 -18.35 2.14
C ASN A 161 -2.22 -19.65 2.27
N ILE A 162 -2.54 -20.07 3.50
CA ILE A 162 -3.42 -21.23 3.72
C ILE A 162 -4.83 -20.93 3.18
N ILE A 163 -5.39 -19.77 3.49
CA ILE A 163 -6.73 -19.38 3.05
C ILE A 163 -6.78 -19.25 1.52
N VAL A 164 -5.78 -18.58 0.91
CA VAL A 164 -5.67 -18.44 -0.55
C VAL A 164 -5.65 -19.81 -1.25
N ARG A 165 -4.87 -20.77 -0.72
CA ARG A 165 -4.83 -22.15 -1.25
C ARG A 165 -6.16 -22.88 -1.06
N LEU A 166 -6.85 -22.70 0.07
CA LEU A 166 -8.17 -23.28 0.30
C LEU A 166 -9.23 -22.73 -0.68
N LEU A 167 -9.06 -21.50 -1.15
CA LEU A 167 -9.91 -20.89 -2.17
C LEU A 167 -9.53 -21.30 -3.60
N GLY A 168 -8.49 -22.12 -3.79
CA GLY A 168 -8.07 -22.65 -5.10
C GLY A 168 -7.08 -21.75 -5.85
N PHE A 169 -6.52 -20.70 -5.21
CA PHE A 169 -5.51 -19.81 -5.81
C PHE A 169 -4.09 -20.22 -5.39
N ASP A 170 -3.11 -19.94 -6.26
CA ASP A 170 -1.70 -20.09 -5.89
C ASP A 170 -1.17 -18.80 -5.26
N PRO A 171 -0.77 -18.79 -3.98
CA PRO A 171 -0.24 -17.59 -3.33
C PRO A 171 1.12 -17.11 -3.89
N ASN A 172 1.77 -17.91 -4.75
CA ASN A 172 3.02 -17.52 -5.42
C ASN A 172 2.80 -17.06 -6.86
N GLU A 173 1.58 -17.14 -7.37
CA GLU A 173 1.22 -16.64 -8.69
C GLU A 173 1.19 -15.09 -8.59
N THR A 174 2.32 -14.48 -8.89
CA THR A 174 2.40 -13.03 -9.09
C THR A 174 2.13 -12.76 -10.57
N ASP A 175 1.12 -11.94 -10.85
CA ASP A 175 0.85 -11.33 -12.18
C ASP A 175 2.02 -10.42 -12.61
N SER A 176 3.18 -11.00 -12.89
CA SER A 176 4.40 -10.20 -13.06
C SER A 176 5.09 -10.39 -14.40
N GLU A 177 4.51 -11.12 -15.32
CA GLU A 177 4.95 -11.08 -16.70
C GLU A 177 3.91 -10.31 -17.51
N VAL A 178 4.22 -9.04 -17.82
CA VAL A 178 3.49 -8.29 -18.83
C VAL A 178 3.54 -9.13 -20.11
N SER A 179 2.40 -9.63 -20.56
CA SER A 179 2.34 -10.43 -21.79
C SER A 179 2.78 -9.59 -22.99
N ASP A 180 3.31 -10.23 -24.03
CA ASP A 180 3.70 -9.52 -25.26
C ASP A 180 2.52 -8.74 -25.86
N GLU A 181 1.29 -9.24 -25.70
CA GLU A 181 0.06 -8.54 -26.08
C GLU A 181 -0.16 -7.26 -25.26
N GLU A 182 0.07 -7.29 -23.96
CA GLU A 182 -0.07 -6.13 -23.08
C GLU A 182 1.02 -5.09 -23.36
N LEU A 183 2.25 -5.53 -23.67
CA LEU A 183 3.33 -4.66 -24.16
C LEU A 183 2.96 -3.98 -25.48
N ARG A 184 2.38 -4.69 -26.44
CA ARG A 184 1.88 -4.12 -27.70
C ARG A 184 0.83 -3.03 -27.45
N VAL A 185 -0.13 -3.28 -26.56
CA VAL A 185 -1.15 -2.30 -26.19
C VAL A 185 -0.53 -1.06 -25.56
N LEU A 186 0.45 -1.23 -24.65
CA LEU A 186 1.16 -0.12 -24.01
C LEU A 186 1.95 0.72 -25.01
N VAL A 187 2.62 0.09 -25.99
CA VAL A 187 3.34 0.78 -27.06
C VAL A 187 2.37 1.56 -27.94
N ASN A 188 1.27 0.96 -28.36
CA ASN A 188 0.28 1.58 -29.25
C ASN A 188 -0.50 2.72 -28.59
N THR A 189 -0.72 2.68 -27.28
CA THR A 189 -1.41 3.72 -26.52
C THR A 189 -0.49 4.82 -26.00
N ASN A 190 0.84 4.65 -26.08
CA ASN A 190 1.79 5.63 -25.58
C ASN A 190 1.83 6.87 -26.50
N THR A 191 1.30 7.99 -26.01
CA THR A 191 1.25 9.26 -26.75
C THR A 191 2.61 9.92 -26.98
N ASN A 192 3.66 9.49 -26.29
CA ASN A 192 5.02 10.03 -26.43
C ASN A 192 5.80 9.40 -27.60
N LEU A 193 5.31 8.29 -28.15
CA LEU A 193 5.92 7.64 -29.31
C LEU A 193 5.35 8.22 -30.61
N SER A 194 6.24 8.52 -31.56
CA SER A 194 5.86 8.88 -32.92
C SER A 194 5.24 7.68 -33.65
N LYS A 195 4.57 7.94 -34.77
CA LYS A 195 4.00 6.86 -35.62
C LYS A 195 5.08 5.91 -36.11
N ASP A 196 6.23 6.44 -36.51
CA ASP A 196 7.31 5.65 -37.08
C ASP A 196 7.95 4.74 -36.01
N GLU A 197 8.13 5.25 -34.78
CA GLU A 197 8.64 4.46 -33.66
C GLU A 197 7.67 3.32 -33.28
N ARG A 198 6.37 3.54 -33.31
CA ARG A 198 5.38 2.50 -33.05
C ARG A 198 5.43 1.42 -34.12
N THR A 199 5.54 1.81 -35.40
CA THR A 199 5.63 0.85 -36.51
C THR A 199 6.88 -0.02 -36.35
N ILE A 200 8.03 0.57 -36.02
CA ILE A 200 9.26 -0.20 -35.77
C ILE A 200 9.10 -1.20 -34.64
N LEU A 201 8.45 -0.79 -33.54
CA LEU A 201 8.21 -1.67 -32.39
C LEU A 201 7.23 -2.80 -32.73
N ASP A 202 6.17 -2.51 -33.50
CA ASP A 202 5.24 -3.53 -34.00
C ASP A 202 5.94 -4.55 -34.89
N ASP A 203 6.79 -4.08 -35.84
CA ASP A 203 7.60 -4.95 -36.70
C ASP A 203 8.56 -5.86 -35.88
N VAL A 204 9.11 -5.38 -34.77
CA VAL A 204 9.95 -6.17 -33.88
C VAL A 204 9.13 -7.26 -33.18
N PHE A 205 7.92 -6.96 -32.70
CA PHE A 205 7.02 -7.95 -32.10
C PHE A 205 6.60 -9.00 -33.12
N ASP A 206 6.23 -8.59 -34.34
CA ASP A 206 5.87 -9.52 -35.42
C ASP A 206 7.04 -10.41 -35.83
N ALA A 207 8.27 -9.89 -35.83
CA ALA A 207 9.46 -10.68 -36.10
C ALA A 207 9.73 -11.78 -35.05
N SER A 208 9.33 -11.57 -33.78
CA SER A 208 9.46 -12.57 -32.71
C SER A 208 8.50 -13.76 -32.86
N GLU A 209 7.35 -13.55 -33.51
CA GLU A 209 6.34 -14.57 -33.78
C GLU A 209 6.55 -15.27 -35.13
N THR A 210 7.35 -14.68 -36.03
CA THR A 210 7.55 -15.16 -37.39
C THR A 210 8.44 -16.43 -37.39
N ILE A 211 7.92 -17.55 -37.90
CA ILE A 211 8.68 -18.78 -38.03
C ILE A 211 9.54 -18.78 -39.30
N VAL A 212 10.67 -19.51 -39.26
CA VAL A 212 11.62 -19.59 -40.38
C VAL A 212 10.94 -20.02 -41.66
N ALA A 213 9.90 -20.88 -41.60
CA ALA A 213 9.17 -21.34 -42.74
C ALA A 213 8.44 -20.23 -43.54
N GLU A 214 8.07 -19.11 -42.88
CA GLU A 214 7.38 -17.99 -43.48
C GLU A 214 8.32 -17.02 -44.21
N VAL A 215 9.58 -16.95 -43.75
CA VAL A 215 10.59 -16.03 -44.32
C VAL A 215 11.62 -16.73 -45.22
N MET A 216 11.70 -18.06 -45.18
CA MET A 216 12.62 -18.82 -46.02
C MET A 216 12.19 -18.83 -47.48
N ARG A 217 13.15 -18.70 -48.40
CA ARG A 217 12.91 -18.98 -49.82
C ARG A 217 13.01 -20.50 -50.06
N PRO A 218 11.99 -21.09 -50.72
CA PRO A 218 12.08 -22.50 -51.15
C PRO A 218 13.32 -22.73 -52.01
N ARG A 219 13.98 -23.86 -51.83
CA ARG A 219 15.23 -24.18 -52.54
C ARG A 219 15.08 -24.12 -54.09
N ALA A 220 13.86 -24.34 -54.57
CA ALA A 220 13.54 -24.26 -56.01
C ALA A 220 13.61 -22.82 -56.58
N ASP A 221 13.48 -21.79 -55.70
CA ASP A 221 13.44 -20.38 -56.07
C ASP A 221 14.78 -19.67 -55.85
N VAL A 222 15.81 -20.42 -55.35
CA VAL A 222 17.15 -19.90 -55.14
C VAL A 222 17.97 -20.05 -56.43
N VAL A 223 18.19 -18.94 -57.14
CA VAL A 223 19.09 -18.90 -58.30
C VAL A 223 20.53 -18.87 -57.80
N LEU A 224 21.25 -19.97 -58.02
CA LEU A 224 22.70 -20.04 -57.80
C LEU A 224 23.40 -19.42 -59.01
N SER A 225 23.97 -18.22 -58.79
CA SER A 225 24.85 -17.58 -59.78
C SER A 225 26.27 -18.04 -59.58
#